data_b7a11d5e8a8bef4a2653600154b0d7e3
#
_entry.id   b7a11d5e8a8bef4a2653600154b0d7e3
#
_cell.length_a   1.000
_cell.length_b   1.000
_cell.length_c   1.000
_cell.angle_alpha   90.00
_cell.angle_beta   90.00
_cell.angle_gamma   90.00
#
_symmetry.space_group_name_H-M   'P 1'
#
loop_
_entity.id
_entity.type
_entity.pdbx_description
1 polymer ?
#
loop_
_entity_poly.entity_id
_entity_poly.type
_entity_poly.pdbx_seq_one_letter_code
_entity_poly.pdbx_strand_id
1 'polypeptide(L)'
;MEHTPIDGLPFAASRIALGTWAIGGWKWGGTSEADAIGTIHHALDLGINILDTAPAYGFGHSEERVGKALEGRRDLVLIATKVGMVWDSTNDTKLRRDSSPVSLQQQLEASLRRLRTDVIDLYQIHWPDESVDFEETAATLETFRNEGKIRAIGLSNCTVPQIERFAKGAKIAALQPPYNLFEREAETDILPYTKTHELVALCYGSLCRGLLTGKITAETTFKVDDLRNDDPKFKPDRRGQYLAAVAKLQTLAEEKYGK
;
A
#
# COMPACT_ATOMS: atom_id res chain seq x y z
N MET A 1 -20.10 -3.76 -4.82
CA MET A 1 -18.71 -3.98 -4.35
C MET A 1 -18.71 -5.19 -3.42
N GLU A 2 -17.82 -6.17 -3.62
CA GLU A 2 -17.62 -7.27 -2.68
C GLU A 2 -16.78 -6.80 -1.49
N HIS A 3 -17.00 -7.41 -0.31
CA HIS A 3 -16.30 -7.06 0.92
C HIS A 3 -15.68 -8.31 1.55
N THR A 4 -14.60 -8.11 2.28
CA THR A 4 -13.86 -9.15 3.03
C THR A 4 -13.58 -8.66 4.45
N PRO A 5 -13.89 -9.44 5.48
CA PRO A 5 -13.51 -9.08 6.84
C PRO A 5 -11.99 -9.15 7.01
N ILE A 6 -11.44 -8.22 7.74
CA ILE A 6 -10.05 -8.23 8.22
C ILE A 6 -10.13 -8.25 9.74
N ASP A 7 -9.42 -9.17 10.37
CA ASP A 7 -9.48 -9.34 11.81
C ASP A 7 -9.08 -8.06 12.56
N GLY A 8 -9.83 -7.70 13.59
CA GLY A 8 -9.64 -6.47 14.37
C GLY A 8 -10.25 -5.21 13.76
N LEU A 9 -10.75 -5.22 12.53
CA LEU A 9 -11.37 -4.04 11.92
C LEU A 9 -12.87 -3.92 12.23
N PRO A 10 -13.43 -2.69 12.30
CA PRO A 10 -14.80 -2.46 12.76
C PRO A 10 -15.88 -2.91 11.75
N PHE A 11 -15.51 -3.05 10.48
CA PHE A 11 -16.38 -3.52 9.40
C PHE A 11 -15.56 -4.14 8.26
N ALA A 12 -16.23 -4.86 7.35
CA ALA A 12 -15.56 -5.52 6.25
C ALA A 12 -15.01 -4.53 5.22
N ALA A 13 -13.76 -4.74 4.81
CA ALA A 13 -13.09 -3.96 3.77
C ALA A 13 -13.63 -4.31 2.37
N SER A 14 -13.77 -3.34 1.49
CA SER A 14 -14.01 -3.60 0.06
C SER A 14 -12.84 -4.40 -0.53
N ARG A 15 -13.14 -5.33 -1.43
CA ARG A 15 -12.10 -6.17 -2.08
C ARG A 15 -11.17 -5.38 -2.99
N ILE A 16 -11.55 -4.15 -3.32
CA ILE A 16 -10.70 -3.19 -4.02
C ILE A 16 -10.37 -2.09 -3.03
N ALA A 17 -9.08 -1.82 -2.81
CA ALA A 17 -8.58 -0.70 -2.03
C ALA A 17 -8.07 0.40 -2.96
N LEU A 18 -8.22 1.66 -2.57
CA LEU A 18 -7.57 2.77 -3.26
C LEU A 18 -6.16 2.95 -2.71
N GLY A 19 -5.15 2.60 -3.51
CA GLY A 19 -3.75 2.94 -3.23
C GLY A 19 -3.44 4.39 -3.56
N THR A 20 -2.79 5.09 -2.64
CA THR A 20 -2.58 6.55 -2.72
C THR A 20 -1.12 6.95 -3.00
N TRP A 21 -0.27 6.03 -3.44
CA TRP A 21 1.13 6.36 -3.73
C TRP A 21 1.27 7.46 -4.79
N ALA A 22 0.54 7.34 -5.90
CA ALA A 22 0.52 8.37 -6.94
C ALA A 22 -0.02 9.72 -6.43
N ILE A 23 -0.95 9.69 -5.47
CA ILE A 23 -1.51 10.88 -4.81
C ILE A 23 -0.42 11.63 -4.02
N GLY A 24 0.56 10.95 -3.44
CA GLY A 24 1.72 11.56 -2.79
C GLY A 24 2.62 12.36 -3.73
N GLY A 25 2.58 12.07 -5.03
CA GLY A 25 3.23 12.83 -6.09
C GLY A 25 4.70 12.49 -6.32
N TRP A 26 5.46 12.14 -5.30
CA TRP A 26 6.87 11.79 -5.42
C TRP A 26 7.07 10.53 -6.27
N LYS A 27 7.95 10.63 -7.27
CA LYS A 27 8.21 9.59 -8.28
C LYS A 27 7.01 9.19 -9.16
N TRP A 28 5.95 10.02 -9.20
CA TRP A 28 4.77 9.82 -10.04
C TRP A 28 4.41 11.06 -10.88
N GLY A 29 5.32 12.02 -10.96
CA GLY A 29 5.12 13.25 -11.74
C GLY A 29 4.18 14.27 -11.11
N GLY A 30 3.76 14.07 -9.85
CA GLY A 30 2.91 14.99 -9.11
C GLY A 30 1.42 14.88 -9.46
N THR A 31 0.57 15.37 -8.53
CA THR A 31 -0.87 15.55 -8.72
C THR A 31 -1.34 16.76 -7.94
N SER A 32 -2.40 17.44 -8.37
CA SER A 32 -2.98 18.53 -7.61
C SER A 32 -3.71 18.02 -6.36
N GLU A 33 -3.81 18.84 -5.31
CA GLU A 33 -4.57 18.47 -4.12
C GLU A 33 -6.07 18.27 -4.45
N ALA A 34 -6.64 19.11 -5.31
CA ALA A 34 -8.04 19.00 -5.72
C ALA A 34 -8.32 17.68 -6.45
N ASP A 35 -7.44 17.28 -7.39
CA ASP A 35 -7.59 15.99 -8.09
C ASP A 35 -7.41 14.80 -7.14
N ALA A 36 -6.49 14.90 -6.19
CA ALA A 36 -6.27 13.89 -5.17
C ALA A 36 -7.51 13.67 -4.30
N ILE A 37 -8.07 14.74 -3.75
CA ILE A 37 -9.30 14.70 -2.94
C ILE A 37 -10.48 14.23 -3.76
N GLY A 38 -10.65 14.74 -4.99
CA GLY A 38 -11.71 14.31 -5.91
C GLY A 38 -11.64 12.83 -6.24
N THR A 39 -10.43 12.28 -6.45
CA THR A 39 -10.20 10.85 -6.68
C THR A 39 -10.61 10.01 -5.48
N ILE A 40 -10.24 10.43 -4.26
CA ILE A 40 -10.63 9.74 -3.04
C ILE A 40 -12.15 9.74 -2.88
N HIS A 41 -12.80 10.90 -3.02
CA HIS A 41 -14.26 11.01 -2.92
C HIS A 41 -14.97 10.13 -3.94
N HIS A 42 -14.53 10.16 -5.20
CA HIS A 42 -15.11 9.32 -6.25
C HIS A 42 -14.96 7.82 -5.96
N ALA A 43 -13.80 7.40 -5.42
CA ALA A 43 -13.60 6.01 -5.00
C ALA A 43 -14.58 5.59 -3.89
N LEU A 44 -14.81 6.47 -2.90
CA LEU A 44 -15.78 6.23 -1.84
C LEU A 44 -17.22 6.14 -2.40
N ASP A 45 -17.59 7.01 -3.33
CA ASP A 45 -18.91 7.01 -3.98
C ASP A 45 -19.15 5.72 -4.79
N LEU A 46 -18.08 5.08 -5.28
CA LEU A 46 -18.13 3.75 -5.93
C LEU A 46 -18.15 2.58 -4.95
N GLY A 47 -18.14 2.84 -3.64
CA GLY A 47 -18.21 1.83 -2.59
C GLY A 47 -16.85 1.23 -2.19
N ILE A 48 -15.74 1.85 -2.56
CA ILE A 48 -14.43 1.54 -1.99
C ILE A 48 -14.39 2.16 -0.60
N ASN A 49 -14.13 1.34 0.44
CA ASN A 49 -14.12 1.80 1.83
C ASN A 49 -12.78 1.58 2.55
N ILE A 50 -11.71 1.25 1.82
CA ILE A 50 -10.36 1.13 2.35
C ILE A 50 -9.39 1.95 1.51
N LEU A 51 -8.61 2.81 2.18
CA LEU A 51 -7.55 3.63 1.58
C LEU A 51 -6.20 3.13 2.07
N ASP A 52 -5.31 2.78 1.13
CA ASP A 52 -3.93 2.38 1.44
C ASP A 52 -2.97 3.53 1.15
N THR A 53 -2.32 4.02 2.18
CA THR A 53 -1.35 5.11 2.15
C THR A 53 -0.03 4.74 2.84
N ALA A 54 0.91 5.66 2.90
CA ALA A 54 2.14 5.55 3.70
C ALA A 54 2.77 6.92 3.94
N PRO A 55 3.54 7.12 5.05
CA PRO A 55 4.35 8.31 5.29
C PRO A 55 5.36 8.56 4.16
N ALA A 56 5.95 7.49 3.60
CA ALA A 56 6.92 7.57 2.51
C ALA A 56 6.32 8.08 1.17
N TYR A 57 4.99 8.12 1.02
CA TYR A 57 4.34 8.57 -0.19
C TYR A 57 4.32 10.11 -0.26
N GLY A 58 5.36 10.67 -0.86
CA GLY A 58 5.56 12.11 -0.93
C GLY A 58 5.90 12.73 0.43
N PHE A 59 6.61 11.98 1.30
CA PHE A 59 7.10 12.50 2.60
C PHE A 59 5.99 13.07 3.49
N GLY A 60 4.86 12.34 3.59
CA GLY A 60 3.69 12.69 4.36
C GLY A 60 2.53 13.29 3.55
N HIS A 61 2.78 13.82 2.35
CA HIS A 61 1.75 14.50 1.55
C HIS A 61 0.54 13.60 1.23
N SER A 62 0.77 12.29 1.00
CA SER A 62 -0.35 11.37 0.76
C SER A 62 -1.26 11.25 1.99
N GLU A 63 -0.70 11.08 3.19
CA GLU A 63 -1.48 11.01 4.43
C GLU A 63 -2.22 12.32 4.72
N GLU A 64 -1.59 13.49 4.46
CA GLU A 64 -2.25 14.79 4.61
C GLU A 64 -3.47 14.95 3.70
N ARG A 65 -3.35 14.52 2.43
CA ARG A 65 -4.46 14.56 1.46
C ARG A 65 -5.57 13.59 1.83
N VAL A 66 -5.21 12.39 2.30
CA VAL A 66 -6.19 11.43 2.83
C VAL A 66 -6.91 12.03 4.04
N GLY A 67 -6.18 12.58 5.01
CA GLY A 67 -6.79 13.22 6.19
C GLY A 67 -7.77 14.33 5.83
N LYS A 68 -7.40 15.21 4.88
CA LYS A 68 -8.31 16.26 4.36
C LYS A 68 -9.55 15.68 3.66
N ALA A 69 -9.36 14.68 2.81
CA ALA A 69 -10.47 14.07 2.07
C ALA A 69 -11.48 13.37 2.97
N LEU A 70 -11.05 12.93 4.16
CA LEU A 70 -11.89 12.20 5.11
C LEU A 70 -12.55 13.08 6.18
N GLU A 71 -12.41 14.41 6.13
CA GLU A 71 -13.12 15.31 7.03
C GLU A 71 -14.64 15.07 6.96
N GLY A 72 -15.25 14.72 8.11
CA GLY A 72 -16.66 14.36 8.22
C GLY A 72 -17.05 12.99 7.64
N ARG A 73 -16.09 12.16 7.19
CA ARG A 73 -16.32 10.84 6.60
C ARG A 73 -15.45 9.72 7.22
N ARG A 74 -14.69 10.02 8.27
CA ARG A 74 -13.70 9.10 8.87
C ARG A 74 -14.29 7.74 9.25
N ASP A 75 -15.48 7.72 9.80
CA ASP A 75 -16.15 6.52 10.31
C ASP A 75 -16.67 5.58 9.20
N LEU A 76 -16.65 6.03 7.95
CA LEU A 76 -17.07 5.24 6.78
C LEU A 76 -15.91 4.54 6.09
N VAL A 77 -14.66 4.78 6.53
CA VAL A 77 -13.45 4.41 5.79
C VAL A 77 -12.44 3.74 6.69
N LEU A 78 -11.88 2.64 6.23
CA LEU A 78 -10.72 1.98 6.81
C LEU A 78 -9.44 2.64 6.29
N ILE A 79 -8.59 3.11 7.17
CA ILE A 79 -7.27 3.64 6.83
C ILE A 79 -6.22 2.58 7.06
N ALA A 80 -5.56 2.16 5.98
CA ALA A 80 -4.34 1.37 6.02
C ALA A 80 -3.15 2.29 5.76
N THR A 81 -2.23 2.43 6.71
CA THR A 81 -0.97 3.14 6.51
C THR A 81 0.22 2.32 7.01
N LYS A 82 1.42 2.85 6.86
CA LYS A 82 2.64 2.07 7.06
C LYS A 82 3.62 2.77 8.00
N VAL A 83 4.63 2.01 8.45
CA VAL A 83 5.66 2.46 9.40
C VAL A 83 6.99 1.76 9.11
N GLY A 84 8.07 2.25 9.70
CA GLY A 84 9.40 1.66 9.59
C GLY A 84 10.23 2.22 8.44
N MET A 85 9.74 3.27 7.76
CA MET A 85 10.50 4.02 6.75
C MET A 85 10.61 5.48 7.18
N VAL A 86 11.83 5.99 7.27
CA VAL A 86 12.14 7.35 7.71
C VAL A 86 13.00 8.10 6.70
N TRP A 87 13.02 9.42 6.80
CA TRP A 87 13.86 10.33 6.03
C TRP A 87 14.26 11.52 6.91
N ASP A 88 15.37 12.17 6.60
CA ASP A 88 15.91 13.25 7.45
C ASP A 88 15.35 14.63 7.11
N SER A 89 15.06 14.87 5.82
CA SER A 89 14.42 16.11 5.38
C SER A 89 13.71 15.92 4.02
N THR A 90 12.84 16.87 3.67
CA THR A 90 12.17 16.88 2.36
C THR A 90 13.14 17.08 1.18
N ASN A 91 14.36 17.56 1.43
CA ASN A 91 15.41 17.71 0.44
C ASN A 91 16.28 16.45 0.33
N ASP A 92 16.29 15.59 1.33
CA ASP A 92 16.91 14.28 1.28
C ASP A 92 15.84 13.22 0.97
N THR A 93 15.77 12.83 -0.30
CA THR A 93 14.82 11.80 -0.76
C THR A 93 15.27 10.37 -0.47
N LYS A 94 16.34 10.18 0.33
CA LYS A 94 16.79 8.86 0.74
C LYS A 94 15.94 8.34 1.88
N LEU A 95 15.18 7.32 1.59
CA LEU A 95 14.45 6.55 2.59
C LEU A 95 15.40 5.53 3.23
N ARG A 96 15.35 5.41 4.54
CA ARG A 96 16.02 4.36 5.31
C ARG A 96 15.01 3.62 6.19
N ARG A 97 15.35 2.41 6.59
CA ARG A 97 14.53 1.63 7.52
C ARG A 97 14.89 2.03 8.94
N ASP A 98 13.89 2.14 9.79
CA ASP A 98 14.06 2.34 11.22
C ASP A 98 12.81 1.86 11.96
N SER A 99 12.87 0.63 12.45
CA SER A 99 11.82 -0.02 13.22
C SER A 99 12.11 -0.06 14.72
N SER A 100 13.02 0.80 15.21
CA SER A 100 13.24 0.93 16.64
C SER A 100 11.98 1.44 17.37
N PRO A 101 11.72 1.02 18.61
CA PRO A 101 10.52 1.41 19.35
C PRO A 101 10.30 2.93 19.42
N VAL A 102 11.36 3.70 19.64
CA VAL A 102 11.31 5.16 19.70
C VAL A 102 10.91 5.75 18.34
N SER A 103 11.51 5.26 17.26
CA SER A 103 11.18 5.69 15.90
C SER A 103 9.75 5.33 15.52
N LEU A 104 9.30 4.10 15.82
CA LEU A 104 7.92 3.67 15.55
C LEU A 104 6.89 4.54 16.26
N GLN A 105 7.14 4.91 17.53
CA GLN A 105 6.26 5.82 18.28
C GLN A 105 6.18 7.21 17.62
N GLN A 106 7.30 7.79 17.23
CA GLN A 106 7.34 9.09 16.55
C GLN A 106 6.61 9.06 15.21
N GLN A 107 6.81 7.99 14.42
CA GLN A 107 6.16 7.79 13.14
C GLN A 107 4.65 7.64 13.31
N LEU A 108 4.17 6.88 14.30
CA LEU A 108 2.74 6.71 14.59
C LEU A 108 2.09 8.05 14.90
N GLU A 109 2.65 8.82 15.84
CA GLU A 109 2.11 10.13 16.23
C GLU A 109 2.09 11.10 15.04
N ALA A 110 3.12 11.05 14.18
CA ALA A 110 3.16 11.85 12.97
C ALA A 110 2.07 11.44 11.96
N SER A 111 1.84 10.14 11.76
CA SER A 111 0.78 9.62 10.87
C SER A 111 -0.61 9.99 11.38
N LEU A 112 -0.90 9.82 12.67
CA LEU A 112 -2.18 10.22 13.27
C LEU A 112 -2.48 11.71 13.05
N ARG A 113 -1.47 12.59 13.23
CA ARG A 113 -1.62 14.04 12.96
C ARG A 113 -1.91 14.32 11.50
N ARG A 114 -1.16 13.73 10.54
CA ARG A 114 -1.36 13.97 9.10
C ARG A 114 -2.72 13.44 8.62
N LEU A 115 -3.11 12.26 9.11
CA LEU A 115 -4.39 11.62 8.80
C LEU A 115 -5.59 12.26 9.53
N ARG A 116 -5.34 13.17 10.50
CA ARG A 116 -6.37 13.85 11.29
C ARG A 116 -7.32 12.87 11.98
N THR A 117 -6.76 11.84 12.60
CA THR A 117 -7.51 10.77 13.29
C THR A 117 -6.77 10.33 14.53
N ASP A 118 -7.52 9.81 15.50
CA ASP A 118 -6.96 9.25 16.73
C ASP A 118 -6.65 7.75 16.61
N VAL A 119 -7.12 7.11 15.52
CA VAL A 119 -6.93 5.68 15.32
C VAL A 119 -6.65 5.34 13.85
N ILE A 120 -5.67 4.47 13.61
CA ILE A 120 -5.38 3.84 12.32
C ILE A 120 -6.00 2.44 12.31
N ASP A 121 -6.73 2.06 11.26
CA ASP A 121 -7.40 0.77 11.20
C ASP A 121 -6.42 -0.38 10.93
N LEU A 122 -5.54 -0.25 9.93
CA LEU A 122 -4.50 -1.23 9.64
C LEU A 122 -3.13 -0.54 9.59
N TYR A 123 -2.26 -0.85 10.54
CA TYR A 123 -0.92 -0.29 10.62
C TYR A 123 0.11 -1.34 10.23
N GLN A 124 0.91 -1.06 9.20
CA GLN A 124 1.73 -2.07 8.54
C GLN A 124 3.21 -1.73 8.59
N ILE A 125 4.08 -2.69 8.88
CA ILE A 125 5.51 -2.55 8.56
C ILE A 125 5.64 -2.44 7.04
N HIS A 126 6.23 -1.33 6.56
CA HIS A 126 6.38 -1.05 5.12
C HIS A 126 7.44 -1.94 4.48
N TRP A 127 8.59 -2.05 5.13
CA TRP A 127 9.71 -2.94 4.80
C TRP A 127 10.33 -3.45 6.10
N PRO A 128 10.67 -4.73 6.18
CA PRO A 128 11.32 -5.29 7.37
C PRO A 128 12.68 -4.64 7.59
N ASP A 129 12.96 -4.26 8.84
CA ASP A 129 14.27 -3.74 9.29
C ASP A 129 14.99 -4.82 10.07
N GLU A 130 16.02 -5.40 9.46
CA GLU A 130 16.81 -6.49 10.06
C GLU A 130 17.80 -6.00 11.14
N SER A 131 17.95 -4.68 11.29
CA SER A 131 18.79 -4.09 12.34
C SER A 131 18.11 -4.07 13.71
N VAL A 132 16.79 -4.28 13.75
CA VAL A 132 15.98 -4.38 14.96
C VAL A 132 15.38 -5.77 15.06
N ASP A 133 15.27 -6.30 16.28
CA ASP A 133 14.64 -7.60 16.48
C ASP A 133 13.15 -7.54 16.08
N PHE A 134 12.71 -8.51 15.29
CA PHE A 134 11.32 -8.52 14.79
C PHE A 134 10.29 -8.76 15.91
N GLU A 135 10.66 -9.47 16.95
CA GLU A 135 9.79 -9.68 18.11
C GLU A 135 9.64 -8.40 18.93
N GLU A 136 10.71 -7.58 19.04
CA GLU A 136 10.67 -6.25 19.66
C GLU A 136 9.80 -5.27 18.85
N THR A 137 10.00 -5.25 17.52
CA THR A 137 9.16 -4.45 16.62
C THR A 137 7.69 -4.85 16.73
N ALA A 138 7.39 -6.15 16.76
CA ALA A 138 6.04 -6.69 16.90
C ALA A 138 5.42 -6.30 18.25
N ALA A 139 6.14 -6.45 19.36
CA ALA A 139 5.69 -6.06 20.69
C ALA A 139 5.39 -4.56 20.80
N THR A 140 6.17 -3.73 20.09
CA THR A 140 5.93 -2.28 20.02
C THR A 140 4.59 -1.98 19.31
N LEU A 141 4.33 -2.62 18.17
CA LEU A 141 3.05 -2.46 17.47
C LEU A 141 1.88 -2.98 18.30
N GLU A 142 2.07 -4.08 19.03
CA GLU A 142 1.06 -4.62 19.94
C GLU A 142 0.74 -3.65 21.09
N THR A 143 1.73 -2.92 21.59
CA THR A 143 1.52 -1.84 22.56
C THR A 143 0.62 -0.75 21.98
N PHE A 144 0.86 -0.31 20.74
CA PHE A 144 0.01 0.69 20.08
C PHE A 144 -1.43 0.19 19.89
N ARG A 145 -1.61 -1.10 19.64
CA ARG A 145 -2.93 -1.73 19.55
C ARG A 145 -3.64 -1.75 20.89
N ASN A 146 -2.94 -2.08 21.96
CA ASN A 146 -3.47 -2.09 23.32
C ASN A 146 -3.82 -0.67 23.84
N GLU A 147 -3.08 0.35 23.38
CA GLU A 147 -3.39 1.77 23.61
C GLU A 147 -4.59 2.27 22.79
N GLY A 148 -5.10 1.47 21.85
CA GLY A 148 -6.22 1.83 20.98
C GLY A 148 -5.85 2.79 19.85
N LYS A 149 -4.57 3.05 19.61
CA LYS A 149 -4.08 3.92 18.53
C LYS A 149 -4.09 3.24 17.16
N ILE A 150 -4.01 1.92 17.14
CA ILE A 150 -4.18 1.09 15.94
C ILE A 150 -5.15 -0.05 16.23
N ARG A 151 -5.84 -0.56 15.21
CA ARG A 151 -6.79 -1.68 15.38
C ARG A 151 -6.20 -3.02 14.99
N ALA A 152 -5.49 -3.07 13.88
CA ALA A 152 -4.89 -4.28 13.33
C ALA A 152 -3.46 -4.02 12.84
N ILE A 153 -2.65 -5.09 12.85
CA ILE A 153 -1.26 -5.07 12.43
C ILE A 153 -1.13 -5.82 11.11
N GLY A 154 -0.38 -5.24 10.16
CA GLY A 154 -0.03 -5.87 8.90
C GLY A 154 1.47 -5.84 8.63
N LEU A 155 1.90 -6.62 7.65
CA LEU A 155 3.28 -6.65 7.19
C LEU A 155 3.33 -6.53 5.66
N SER A 156 4.22 -5.70 5.15
CA SER A 156 4.48 -5.57 3.72
C SER A 156 5.92 -5.96 3.39
N ASN A 157 6.12 -6.59 2.23
CA ASN A 157 7.45 -6.94 1.72
C ASN A 157 8.28 -7.86 2.64
N CYS A 158 7.64 -8.67 3.47
CA CYS A 158 8.27 -9.64 4.35
C CYS A 158 8.30 -11.03 3.70
N THR A 159 9.37 -11.78 3.95
CA THR A 159 9.44 -13.22 3.66
C THR A 159 8.70 -14.02 4.73
N VAL A 160 8.31 -15.27 4.41
CA VAL A 160 7.64 -16.15 5.39
C VAL A 160 8.43 -16.31 6.69
N PRO A 161 9.76 -16.56 6.71
CA PRO A 161 10.51 -16.61 7.95
C PRO A 161 10.49 -15.32 8.78
N GLN A 162 10.44 -14.15 8.12
CA GLN A 162 10.30 -12.87 8.81
C GLN A 162 8.89 -12.71 9.41
N ILE A 163 7.84 -13.11 8.68
CA ILE A 163 6.46 -13.09 9.16
C ILE A 163 6.31 -13.99 10.41
N GLU A 164 6.89 -15.18 10.39
CA GLU A 164 6.85 -16.12 11.52
C GLU A 164 7.53 -15.55 12.78
N ARG A 165 8.61 -14.79 12.60
CA ARG A 165 9.25 -14.10 13.73
C ARG A 165 8.36 -12.98 14.28
N PHE A 166 7.76 -12.14 13.43
CA PHE A 166 6.81 -11.13 13.86
C PHE A 166 5.61 -11.73 14.60
N ALA A 167 5.08 -12.85 14.11
CA ALA A 167 3.91 -13.52 14.69
C ALA A 167 4.13 -14.04 16.11
N LYS A 168 5.37 -14.15 16.58
CA LYS A 168 5.66 -14.49 17.99
C LYS A 168 5.36 -13.34 18.95
N GLY A 169 5.48 -12.09 18.49
CA GLY A 169 5.30 -10.89 19.31
C GLY A 169 3.97 -10.17 19.12
N ALA A 170 3.25 -10.42 18.01
CA ALA A 170 1.99 -9.75 17.71
C ALA A 170 1.08 -10.59 16.82
N LYS A 171 -0.25 -10.37 16.95
CA LYS A 171 -1.24 -10.95 16.05
C LYS A 171 -1.28 -10.16 14.74
N ILE A 172 -0.94 -10.81 13.64
CA ILE A 172 -0.96 -10.22 12.29
C ILE A 172 -2.34 -10.47 11.66
N ALA A 173 -2.91 -9.46 11.00
CA ALA A 173 -4.20 -9.53 10.33
C ALA A 173 -4.09 -9.55 8.81
N ALA A 174 -3.05 -8.92 8.24
CA ALA A 174 -2.89 -8.81 6.80
C ALA A 174 -1.43 -8.85 6.36
N LEU A 175 -1.19 -9.39 5.15
CA LEU A 175 0.08 -9.31 4.44
C LEU A 175 -0.10 -8.50 3.16
N GLN A 176 0.89 -7.65 2.84
CA GLN A 176 0.82 -6.81 1.65
C GLN A 176 1.98 -7.10 0.69
N PRO A 177 1.87 -8.15 -0.16
CA PRO A 177 2.83 -8.45 -1.21
C PRO A 177 2.54 -7.70 -2.51
N PRO A 178 3.56 -7.49 -3.40
CA PRO A 178 3.31 -7.15 -4.79
C PRO A 178 2.65 -8.34 -5.50
N TYR A 179 1.62 -8.06 -6.31
CA TYR A 179 0.98 -9.11 -7.09
C TYR A 179 0.22 -8.56 -8.29
N ASN A 180 0.54 -9.07 -9.48
CA ASN A 180 -0.18 -8.81 -10.73
C ASN A 180 0.16 -9.89 -11.76
N LEU A 181 -0.42 -9.81 -12.96
CA LEU A 181 -0.23 -10.80 -14.02
C LEU A 181 1.23 -10.97 -14.49
N PHE A 182 2.11 -10.01 -14.24
CA PHE A 182 3.54 -10.04 -14.60
C PHE A 182 4.48 -10.23 -13.40
N GLU A 183 3.98 -10.12 -12.18
CA GLU A 183 4.72 -10.25 -10.92
C GLU A 183 3.93 -11.23 -10.04
N ARG A 184 4.28 -12.53 -10.13
CA ARG A 184 3.50 -13.63 -9.55
C ARG A 184 4.23 -14.41 -8.46
N GLU A 185 5.36 -13.89 -8.00
CA GLU A 185 6.21 -14.55 -7.01
C GLU A 185 5.45 -14.87 -5.71
N ALA A 186 4.51 -14.01 -5.31
CA ALA A 186 3.70 -14.23 -4.12
C ALA A 186 2.84 -15.52 -4.16
N GLU A 187 2.61 -16.11 -5.34
CA GLU A 187 1.86 -17.37 -5.47
C GLU A 187 2.63 -18.59 -4.92
N THR A 188 3.96 -18.48 -4.79
CA THR A 188 4.80 -19.59 -4.36
C THR A 188 4.84 -19.75 -2.84
N ASP A 189 4.64 -18.67 -2.08
CA ASP A 189 4.81 -18.66 -0.63
C ASP A 189 3.79 -17.79 0.12
N ILE A 190 3.71 -16.48 -0.16
CA ILE A 190 2.91 -15.54 0.63
C ILE A 190 1.41 -15.80 0.52
N LEU A 191 0.87 -16.02 -0.68
CA LEU A 191 -0.56 -16.29 -0.85
C LEU A 191 -0.97 -17.65 -0.25
N PRO A 192 -0.21 -18.77 -0.42
CA PRO A 192 -0.44 -19.99 0.34
C PRO A 192 -0.37 -19.79 1.86
N TYR A 193 0.61 -19.01 2.34
CA TYR A 193 0.75 -18.71 3.77
C TYR A 193 -0.48 -17.95 4.31
N THR A 194 -0.96 -16.90 3.61
CA THR A 194 -2.16 -16.16 4.03
C THR A 194 -3.37 -17.07 4.13
N LYS A 195 -3.55 -17.98 3.18
CA LYS A 195 -4.67 -18.94 3.17
C LYS A 195 -4.60 -19.89 4.36
N THR A 196 -3.41 -20.44 4.67
CA THR A 196 -3.22 -21.40 5.75
C THR A 196 -3.42 -20.76 7.14
N HIS A 197 -3.07 -19.48 7.27
CA HIS A 197 -3.12 -18.76 8.57
C HIS A 197 -4.33 -17.81 8.68
N GLU A 198 -5.29 -17.91 7.75
CA GLU A 198 -6.51 -17.08 7.75
C GLU A 198 -6.23 -15.57 7.75
N LEU A 199 -5.12 -15.14 7.10
CA LEU A 199 -4.75 -13.75 6.94
C LEU A 199 -5.32 -13.18 5.65
N VAL A 200 -5.48 -11.86 5.58
CA VAL A 200 -5.87 -11.19 4.34
C VAL A 200 -4.63 -10.79 3.52
N ALA A 201 -4.63 -11.12 2.22
CA ALA A 201 -3.66 -10.60 1.27
C ALA A 201 -4.15 -9.25 0.71
N LEU A 202 -3.57 -8.14 1.15
CA LEU A 202 -3.81 -6.79 0.60
C LEU A 202 -2.79 -6.51 -0.50
N CYS A 203 -2.95 -7.12 -1.67
CA CYS A 203 -1.98 -7.04 -2.75
C CYS A 203 -1.83 -5.62 -3.31
N TYR A 204 -0.59 -5.20 -3.59
CA TYR A 204 -0.33 -3.92 -4.25
C TYR A 204 0.27 -4.09 -5.66
N GLY A 205 0.28 -3.01 -6.44
CA GLY A 205 0.82 -3.03 -7.80
C GLY A 205 -0.06 -3.77 -8.80
N SER A 206 -1.33 -4.00 -8.52
CA SER A 206 -2.26 -4.82 -9.31
C SER A 206 -2.38 -4.40 -10.78
N LEU A 207 -2.22 -3.10 -11.09
CA LEU A 207 -2.20 -2.57 -12.45
C LEU A 207 -0.78 -2.51 -13.06
N CYS A 208 0.23 -3.09 -12.41
CA CYS A 208 1.62 -3.07 -12.86
C CYS A 208 2.08 -1.66 -13.28
N ARG A 209 1.94 -0.69 -12.37
CA ARG A 209 2.25 0.74 -12.59
C ARG A 209 1.57 1.35 -13.81
N GLY A 210 0.37 0.87 -14.13
CA GLY A 210 -0.45 1.33 -15.26
C GLY A 210 -0.27 0.51 -16.55
N LEU A 211 0.69 -0.41 -16.61
CA LEU A 211 0.94 -1.23 -17.81
C LEU A 211 -0.28 -2.08 -18.19
N LEU A 212 -0.95 -2.67 -17.19
CA LEU A 212 -2.14 -3.50 -17.38
C LEU A 212 -3.44 -2.72 -17.67
N THR A 213 -3.38 -1.39 -17.74
CA THR A 213 -4.56 -0.57 -18.10
C THR A 213 -4.83 -0.50 -19.60
N GLY A 214 -3.89 -0.93 -20.43
CA GLY A 214 -3.95 -0.76 -21.90
C GLY A 214 -3.71 0.69 -22.38
N LYS A 215 -3.44 1.64 -21.45
CA LYS A 215 -3.22 3.07 -21.80
C LYS A 215 -1.76 3.40 -22.13
N ILE A 216 -0.83 2.51 -21.82
CA ILE A 216 0.60 2.67 -22.14
C ILE A 216 0.83 2.19 -23.58
N THR A 217 1.53 3.02 -24.37
CA THR A 217 1.90 2.72 -25.76
C THR A 217 3.43 2.75 -25.95
N ALA A 218 3.91 2.44 -27.14
CA ALA A 218 5.34 2.52 -27.46
C ALA A 218 5.86 3.96 -27.35
N GLU A 219 5.02 4.95 -27.66
CA GLU A 219 5.32 6.39 -27.66
C GLU A 219 5.15 7.03 -26.27
N THR A 220 4.57 6.32 -25.30
CA THR A 220 4.34 6.87 -23.95
C THR A 220 5.68 7.29 -23.33
N THR A 221 5.75 8.54 -22.90
CA THR A 221 6.88 9.11 -22.17
C THR A 221 6.47 9.43 -20.74
N PHE A 222 7.44 9.43 -19.84
CA PHE A 222 7.24 9.73 -18.43
C PHE A 222 8.06 10.96 -18.04
N LYS A 223 7.63 11.70 -17.01
CA LYS A 223 8.42 12.80 -16.45
C LYS A 223 9.75 12.29 -15.92
N VAL A 224 10.76 13.15 -15.82
CA VAL A 224 12.13 12.77 -15.43
C VAL A 224 12.20 12.05 -14.09
N ASP A 225 11.38 12.46 -13.13
CA ASP A 225 11.30 11.91 -11.77
C ASP A 225 10.37 10.71 -11.63
N ASP A 226 9.76 10.25 -12.74
CA ASP A 226 8.81 9.13 -12.69
C ASP A 226 9.54 7.79 -12.57
N LEU A 227 9.16 6.99 -11.56
CA LEU A 227 9.81 5.72 -11.27
C LEU A 227 9.74 4.69 -12.41
N ARG A 228 8.80 4.86 -13.35
CA ARG A 228 8.68 3.99 -14.53
C ARG A 228 9.87 4.13 -15.47
N ASN A 229 10.60 5.24 -15.40
CA ASN A 229 11.85 5.40 -16.15
C ASN A 229 12.94 4.41 -15.70
N ASP A 230 12.90 3.93 -14.44
CA ASP A 230 13.87 3.01 -13.88
C ASP A 230 13.40 1.55 -13.93
N ASP A 231 12.11 1.32 -14.07
CA ASP A 231 11.54 -0.04 -14.10
C ASP A 231 11.89 -0.75 -15.44
N PRO A 232 12.54 -1.93 -15.39
CA PRO A 232 12.91 -2.68 -16.59
C PRO A 232 11.76 -2.96 -17.57
N LYS A 233 10.51 -3.08 -17.07
CA LYS A 233 9.33 -3.33 -17.90
C LYS A 233 9.00 -2.22 -18.87
N PHE A 234 9.42 -0.99 -18.56
CA PHE A 234 9.18 0.20 -19.39
C PHE A 234 10.37 0.60 -20.26
N LYS A 235 11.51 -0.10 -20.17
CA LYS A 235 12.67 0.17 -21.03
C LYS A 235 12.37 -0.19 -22.48
N PRO A 236 12.94 0.53 -23.45
CA PRO A 236 12.64 0.36 -24.88
C PRO A 236 12.82 -1.07 -25.39
N ASP A 237 13.84 -1.78 -24.92
CA ASP A 237 14.17 -3.17 -25.30
C ASP A 237 13.17 -4.20 -24.76
N ARG A 238 12.42 -3.89 -23.71
CA ARG A 238 11.48 -4.79 -23.07
C ARG A 238 10.01 -4.39 -23.19
N ARG A 239 9.71 -3.11 -23.31
CA ARG A 239 8.34 -2.57 -23.34
C ARG A 239 7.46 -3.28 -24.38
N GLY A 240 7.98 -3.51 -25.60
CA GLY A 240 7.22 -4.12 -26.71
C GLY A 240 6.62 -5.47 -26.37
N GLN A 241 7.34 -6.35 -25.64
CA GLN A 241 6.83 -7.66 -25.23
C GLN A 241 5.66 -7.56 -24.22
N TYR A 242 5.73 -6.59 -23.30
CA TYR A 242 4.64 -6.38 -22.33
C TYR A 242 3.41 -5.77 -23.00
N LEU A 243 3.58 -4.84 -23.94
CA LEU A 243 2.47 -4.27 -24.71
C LEU A 243 1.78 -5.35 -25.56
N ALA A 244 2.54 -6.24 -26.19
CA ALA A 244 1.98 -7.38 -26.92
C ALA A 244 1.20 -8.35 -26.02
N ALA A 245 1.68 -8.57 -24.78
CA ALA A 245 0.95 -9.38 -23.80
C ALA A 245 -0.35 -8.69 -23.34
N VAL A 246 -0.32 -7.38 -23.09
CA VAL A 246 -1.52 -6.61 -22.73
C VAL A 246 -2.55 -6.63 -23.85
N ALA A 247 -2.15 -6.47 -25.12
CA ALA A 247 -3.05 -6.59 -26.27
C ALA A 247 -3.76 -7.95 -26.33
N LYS A 248 -3.04 -9.06 -26.08
CA LYS A 248 -3.65 -10.39 -25.98
C LYS A 248 -4.64 -10.52 -24.84
N LEU A 249 -4.35 -9.90 -23.69
CA LEU A 249 -5.28 -9.87 -22.55
C LEU A 249 -6.56 -9.08 -22.87
N GLN A 250 -6.44 -7.96 -23.59
CA GLN A 250 -7.58 -7.19 -24.07
C GLN A 250 -8.47 -8.02 -25.00
N THR A 251 -7.88 -8.67 -26.02
CA THR A 251 -8.62 -9.57 -26.92
C THR A 251 -9.35 -10.67 -26.12
N LEU A 252 -8.65 -11.32 -25.17
CA LEU A 252 -9.28 -12.34 -24.32
C LEU A 252 -10.45 -11.77 -23.49
N ALA A 253 -10.31 -10.55 -22.96
CA ALA A 253 -11.36 -9.91 -22.17
C ALA A 253 -12.59 -9.57 -23.03
N GLU A 254 -12.38 -9.09 -24.26
CA GLU A 254 -13.43 -8.80 -25.23
C GLU A 254 -14.17 -10.08 -25.66
N GLU A 255 -13.44 -11.10 -26.11
CA GLU A 255 -14.01 -12.35 -26.60
C GLU A 255 -14.74 -13.16 -25.52
N LYS A 256 -14.17 -13.25 -24.32
CA LYS A 256 -14.67 -14.13 -23.27
C LYS A 256 -15.65 -13.46 -22.32
N TYR A 257 -15.50 -12.17 -22.08
CA TYR A 257 -16.26 -11.44 -21.04
C TYR A 257 -17.01 -10.21 -21.55
N GLY A 258 -16.86 -9.85 -22.84
CA GLY A 258 -17.49 -8.66 -23.44
C GLY A 258 -17.03 -7.34 -22.79
N LYS A 259 -15.78 -7.27 -22.34
CA LYS A 259 -15.21 -6.13 -21.58
C LYS A 259 -14.06 -5.46 -22.32
#